data_f6d76bf55e2c6f5a9a02153723206d21
#
_entry.id   f6d76bf55e2c6f5a9a02153723206d21
#
_cell.length_a   1.000
_cell.length_b   1.000
_cell.length_c   1.000
_cell.angle_alpha   90.00
_cell.angle_beta   90.00
_cell.angle_gamma   90.00
#
_symmetry.space_group_name_H-M   'P 1'
#
loop_
_entity.id
_entity.type
_entity.pdbx_description
1 polymer ?
#
loop_
_entity_poly.entity_id
_entity_poly.type
_entity_poly.pdbx_seq_one_letter_code
_entity_poly.pdbx_strand_id
1 'polypeptide(L)'
;MMTDEEKKMTAYHEAGHALVSINMPGSVPIHKATIIPRGRALGMVQSLPERDKISMHYDEMIANLAMAMGGRVAEEMIFGQMKVSSGASGDIQMATQLARSMITEYGFSPILGRMAYSTPNADMFHTP
;
A
#
# COMPACT_ATOMS: atom_id res chain seq x y z
N MET A 1 4.41 0.13 -25.02
CA MET A 1 5.82 -0.01 -24.62
C MET A 1 6.23 1.16 -23.74
N MET A 2 6.92 0.89 -22.65
CA MET A 2 7.35 1.94 -21.72
C MET A 2 8.52 2.73 -22.27
N THR A 3 8.48 4.04 -22.12
CA THR A 3 9.63 4.89 -22.41
C THR A 3 10.69 4.71 -21.32
N ASP A 4 11.90 5.20 -21.57
CA ASP A 4 12.97 5.14 -20.57
C ASP A 4 12.63 5.94 -19.32
N GLU A 5 11.94 7.07 -19.47
CA GLU A 5 11.48 7.86 -18.31
C GLU A 5 10.43 7.11 -17.49
N GLU A 6 9.51 6.44 -18.15
CA GLU A 6 8.49 5.64 -17.49
C GLU A 6 9.12 4.46 -16.74
N LYS A 7 10.11 3.81 -17.35
CA LYS A 7 10.84 2.72 -16.71
C LYS A 7 11.56 3.21 -15.46
N LYS A 8 12.19 4.38 -15.54
CA LYS A 8 12.90 4.97 -14.40
C LYS A 8 11.94 5.30 -13.26
N MET A 9 10.82 5.92 -13.60
CA MET A 9 9.77 6.26 -12.62
C MET A 9 9.25 5.00 -11.93
N THR A 10 8.92 3.98 -12.71
CA THR A 10 8.41 2.72 -12.18
C THR A 10 9.44 2.01 -11.32
N ALA A 11 10.71 2.03 -11.73
CA ALA A 11 11.78 1.40 -10.97
C ALA A 11 11.94 2.04 -9.58
N TYR A 12 11.96 3.37 -9.51
CA TYR A 12 12.04 4.05 -8.22
C TYR A 12 10.81 3.84 -7.37
N HIS A 13 9.62 3.86 -8.00
CA HIS A 13 8.36 3.59 -7.30
C HIS A 13 8.40 2.21 -6.63
N GLU A 14 8.73 1.18 -7.39
CA GLU A 14 8.78 -0.19 -6.87
C GLU A 14 9.92 -0.38 -5.87
N ALA A 15 11.06 0.27 -6.10
CA ALA A 15 12.16 0.26 -5.13
C ALA A 15 11.75 0.90 -3.81
N GLY A 16 10.92 1.94 -3.87
CA GLY A 16 10.37 2.58 -2.67
C GLY A 16 9.56 1.61 -1.82
N HIS A 17 8.65 0.86 -2.45
CA HIS A 17 7.90 -0.18 -1.76
C HIS A 17 8.83 -1.22 -1.14
N ALA A 18 9.81 -1.66 -1.90
CA ALA A 18 10.75 -2.70 -1.46
C ALA A 18 11.59 -2.25 -0.27
N LEU A 19 12.13 -1.03 -0.33
CA LEU A 19 12.98 -0.51 0.75
C LEU A 19 12.20 -0.34 2.05
N VAL A 20 10.97 0.17 1.97
CA VAL A 20 10.13 0.29 3.15
C VAL A 20 9.82 -1.08 3.72
N SER A 21 9.45 -2.04 2.87
CA SER A 21 9.14 -3.39 3.31
C SER A 21 10.30 -4.05 4.03
N ILE A 22 11.53 -3.89 3.53
CA ILE A 22 12.72 -4.47 4.16
C ILE A 22 12.97 -3.86 5.54
N ASN A 23 12.68 -2.58 5.70
CA ASN A 23 13.05 -1.83 6.90
C ASN A 23 11.92 -1.69 7.93
N MET A 24 10.68 -2.05 7.61
CA MET A 24 9.56 -1.94 8.54
C MET A 24 9.35 -3.24 9.30
N PRO A 25 9.36 -3.20 10.65
CA PRO A 25 8.98 -4.37 11.45
C PRO A 25 7.54 -4.78 11.14
N GLY A 26 7.28 -6.07 11.07
CA GLY A 26 5.94 -6.60 10.80
C GLY A 26 5.60 -6.74 9.32
N SER A 27 6.47 -6.30 8.41
CA SER A 27 6.24 -6.51 6.98
C SER A 27 6.42 -7.97 6.61
N VAL A 28 5.68 -8.40 5.58
CA VAL A 28 5.92 -9.70 4.98
C VAL A 28 7.20 -9.66 4.14
N PRO A 29 7.92 -10.81 4.02
CA PRO A 29 9.13 -10.85 3.22
C PRO A 29 8.87 -10.51 1.75
N ILE A 30 9.83 -9.80 1.14
CA ILE A 30 9.77 -9.50 -0.28
C ILE A 30 10.12 -10.74 -1.07
N HIS A 31 9.25 -11.08 -2.03
CA HIS A 31 9.51 -12.16 -2.97
C HIS A 31 10.15 -11.63 -4.23
N LYS A 32 9.62 -10.53 -4.77
CA LYS A 32 10.00 -10.08 -6.10
C LYS A 32 9.63 -8.61 -6.31
N ALA A 33 10.52 -7.90 -6.98
CA ALA A 33 10.23 -6.55 -7.47
C ALA A 33 10.55 -6.52 -8.97
N THR A 34 9.67 -5.90 -9.77
CA THR A 34 9.85 -5.84 -11.21
C THR A 34 9.14 -4.64 -11.81
N ILE A 35 9.68 -4.14 -12.92
CA ILE A 35 9.02 -3.11 -13.74
C ILE A 35 8.38 -3.69 -14.99
N ILE A 36 8.44 -5.01 -15.16
CA ILE A 36 7.86 -5.66 -16.34
C ILE A 36 6.34 -5.58 -16.23
N PRO A 37 5.65 -5.01 -17.26
CA PRO A 37 4.18 -4.92 -17.22
C PRO A 37 3.54 -6.30 -17.15
N ARG A 38 2.49 -6.40 -16.30
CA ARG A 38 1.71 -7.63 -16.17
C ARG A 38 0.25 -7.24 -15.97
N GLY A 39 -0.57 -7.52 -16.97
CA GLY A 39 -1.96 -7.12 -16.93
C GLY A 39 -2.10 -5.62 -16.79
N ARG A 40 -2.72 -5.15 -15.70
CA ARG A 40 -2.92 -3.73 -15.46
C ARG A 40 -1.77 -3.07 -14.71
N ALA A 41 -0.87 -3.86 -14.14
CA ALA A 41 0.24 -3.31 -13.39
C ALA A 41 1.42 -3.04 -14.31
N LEU A 42 2.03 -1.86 -14.20
CA LEU A 42 3.24 -1.51 -14.93
C LEU A 42 4.49 -1.97 -14.21
N GLY A 43 4.37 -2.18 -12.90
CA GLY A 43 5.43 -2.74 -12.07
C GLY A 43 4.80 -3.26 -10.80
N MET A 44 5.54 -4.06 -10.05
CA MET A 44 5.01 -4.62 -8.82
C MET A 44 6.11 -5.07 -7.89
N VAL A 45 5.79 -5.06 -6.60
CA VAL A 45 6.56 -5.73 -5.56
C VAL A 45 5.67 -6.85 -5.04
N GLN A 46 6.19 -8.07 -5.08
CA GLN A 46 5.48 -9.23 -4.55
C GLN A 46 6.07 -9.64 -3.23
N SER A 47 5.21 -9.85 -2.26
CA SER A 47 5.59 -10.36 -0.94
C SER A 47 5.05 -11.75 -0.75
N LEU A 48 5.80 -12.58 0.00
CA LEU A 48 5.36 -13.93 0.35
C LEU A 48 4.71 -13.90 1.72
N PRO A 49 3.51 -14.45 1.86
CA PRO A 49 2.97 -14.66 3.20
C PRO A 49 3.79 -15.73 3.92
N GLU A 50 4.11 -15.49 5.17
CA GLU A 50 4.85 -16.47 5.97
C GLU A 50 3.99 -17.69 6.28
N ARG A 51 2.70 -17.47 6.44
CA ARG A 51 1.71 -18.50 6.75
C ARG A 51 0.31 -17.93 6.52
N ASP A 52 -0.67 -18.81 6.51
CA ASP A 52 -2.06 -18.40 6.49
C ASP A 52 -2.36 -17.66 7.79
N LYS A 53 -3.04 -16.52 7.67
CA LYS A 53 -3.38 -15.69 8.81
C LYS A 53 -4.88 -15.56 8.93
N ILE A 54 -5.39 -15.72 10.15
CA ILE A 54 -6.79 -15.51 10.46
C ILE A 54 -7.05 -14.03 10.71
N SER A 55 -6.08 -13.33 11.29
CA SER A 55 -6.18 -11.91 11.59
C SER A 55 -4.86 -11.21 11.34
N MET A 56 -4.91 -9.89 11.25
CA MET A 56 -3.74 -9.05 11.06
C MET A 56 -3.52 -8.21 12.32
N HIS A 57 -2.28 -8.15 12.78
CA HIS A 57 -1.92 -7.38 13.96
C HIS A 57 -1.72 -5.91 13.63
N TYR A 58 -1.80 -5.05 14.64
CA TYR A 58 -1.68 -3.61 14.48
C TYR A 58 -0.36 -3.21 13.82
N ASP A 59 0.75 -3.80 14.25
CA ASP A 59 2.08 -3.49 13.70
C ASP A 59 2.18 -3.91 12.22
N GLU A 60 1.52 -4.99 11.84
CA GLU A 60 1.47 -5.42 10.44
C GLU A 60 0.68 -4.42 9.58
N MET A 61 -0.41 -3.89 10.12
CA MET A 61 -1.21 -2.89 9.42
C MET A 61 -0.42 -1.59 9.22
N ILE A 62 0.29 -1.15 10.26
CA ILE A 62 1.15 0.03 10.16
C ILE A 62 2.25 -0.19 9.11
N ALA A 63 2.85 -1.38 9.08
CA ALA A 63 3.86 -1.72 8.09
C ALA A 63 3.28 -1.69 6.66
N ASN A 64 2.07 -2.20 6.50
CA ASN A 64 1.39 -2.18 5.20
C ASN A 64 1.08 -0.76 4.74
N LEU A 65 0.66 0.11 5.65
CA LEU A 65 0.43 1.52 5.31
C LEU A 65 1.73 2.19 4.85
N ALA A 66 2.80 1.98 5.59
CA ALA A 66 4.11 2.54 5.24
C ALA A 66 4.60 2.01 3.89
N MET A 67 4.50 0.70 3.68
CA MET A 67 4.92 0.08 2.43
C MET A 67 4.11 0.61 1.25
N ALA A 68 2.80 0.76 1.41
CA ALA A 68 1.94 1.26 0.34
C ALA A 68 2.34 2.68 -0.09
N MET A 69 2.76 3.51 0.84
CA MET A 69 3.15 4.89 0.53
C MET A 69 4.59 5.01 0.02
N GLY A 70 5.39 3.96 0.14
CA GLY A 70 6.80 3.99 -0.24
C GLY A 70 7.03 4.35 -1.70
N GLY A 71 6.18 3.89 -2.60
CA GLY A 71 6.29 4.18 -4.02
C GLY A 71 6.11 5.65 -4.33
N ARG A 72 5.06 6.27 -3.79
CA ARG A 72 4.79 7.70 -3.99
C ARG A 72 5.88 8.57 -3.37
N VAL A 73 6.32 8.22 -2.17
CA VAL A 73 7.39 8.97 -1.51
C VAL A 73 8.68 8.89 -2.32
N ALA A 74 9.01 7.74 -2.87
CA ALA A 74 10.19 7.61 -3.73
C ALA A 74 10.08 8.51 -4.97
N GLU A 75 8.90 8.55 -5.59
CA GLU A 75 8.68 9.45 -6.73
C GLU A 75 8.89 10.91 -6.33
N GLU A 76 8.38 11.32 -5.19
CA GLU A 76 8.54 12.70 -4.70
C GLU A 76 9.99 13.04 -4.45
N MET A 77 10.76 12.11 -3.84
CA MET A 77 12.16 12.33 -3.51
C MET A 77 13.06 12.47 -4.75
N ILE A 78 12.79 11.67 -5.77
CA ILE A 78 13.65 11.59 -6.95
C ILE A 78 13.26 12.60 -8.03
N PHE A 79 11.96 12.78 -8.24
CA PHE A 79 11.45 13.58 -9.36
C PHE A 79 10.81 14.90 -8.93
N GLY A 80 10.56 15.08 -7.65
CA GLY A 80 9.92 16.28 -7.11
C GLY A 80 8.41 16.25 -7.24
N GLN A 81 7.76 17.13 -6.48
CA GLN A 81 6.29 17.17 -6.37
C GLN A 81 5.58 17.36 -7.70
N MET A 82 6.19 18.14 -8.59
CA MET A 82 5.54 18.48 -9.86
C MET A 82 5.62 17.37 -10.90
N LYS A 83 6.47 16.37 -10.66
CA LYS A 83 6.69 15.27 -11.61
C LYS A 83 6.19 13.93 -11.12
N VAL A 84 5.56 13.88 -9.95
CA VAL A 84 4.99 12.61 -9.47
C VAL A 84 3.86 12.19 -10.40
N SER A 85 3.68 10.89 -10.52
CA SER A 85 2.69 10.33 -11.43
C SER A 85 1.43 9.90 -10.69
N SER A 86 0.42 9.52 -11.45
CA SER A 86 -0.79 8.90 -10.91
C SER A 86 -0.60 7.42 -10.57
N GLY A 87 0.62 6.90 -10.75
CA GLY A 87 0.90 5.47 -10.55
C GLY A 87 0.66 4.98 -9.14
N ALA A 88 0.67 5.87 -8.15
CA ALA A 88 0.40 5.50 -6.76
C ALA A 88 -1.08 5.51 -6.38
N SER A 89 -2.00 5.73 -7.34
CA SER A 89 -3.42 5.86 -7.01
C SER A 89 -3.99 4.61 -6.32
N GLY A 90 -3.63 3.42 -6.79
CA GLY A 90 -4.05 2.17 -6.16
C GLY A 90 -3.49 2.01 -4.75
N ASP A 91 -2.22 2.37 -4.56
CA ASP A 91 -1.58 2.33 -3.25
C ASP A 91 -2.27 3.26 -2.27
N ILE A 92 -2.59 4.47 -2.72
CA ILE A 92 -3.26 5.47 -1.88
C ILE A 92 -4.67 5.01 -1.50
N GLN A 93 -5.42 4.44 -2.45
CA GLN A 93 -6.75 3.91 -2.19
C GLN A 93 -6.70 2.77 -1.17
N MET A 94 -5.79 1.84 -1.35
CA MET A 94 -5.64 0.71 -0.43
C MET A 94 -5.24 1.18 0.97
N ALA A 95 -4.28 2.10 1.06
CA ALA A 95 -3.86 2.66 2.34
C ALA A 95 -5.00 3.40 3.03
N THR A 96 -5.79 4.17 2.28
CA THR A 96 -6.93 4.90 2.81
C THR A 96 -7.99 3.95 3.37
N GLN A 97 -8.30 2.89 2.65
CA GLN A 97 -9.27 1.90 3.10
C GLN A 97 -8.80 1.19 4.36
N LEU A 98 -7.53 0.78 4.39
CA LEU A 98 -6.97 0.12 5.57
C LEU A 98 -6.98 1.05 6.79
N ALA A 99 -6.52 2.29 6.61
CA ALA A 99 -6.51 3.26 7.70
C ALA A 99 -7.92 3.52 8.24
N ARG A 100 -8.90 3.63 7.34
CA ARG A 100 -10.29 3.81 7.74
C ARG A 100 -10.81 2.62 8.53
N SER A 101 -10.54 1.41 8.09
CA SER A 101 -10.96 0.19 8.78
C SER A 101 -10.32 0.07 10.16
N MET A 102 -9.06 0.49 10.29
CA MET A 102 -8.37 0.47 11.59
C MET A 102 -9.11 1.32 12.62
N ILE A 103 -9.69 2.42 12.19
CA ILE A 103 -10.41 3.34 13.08
C ILE A 103 -11.87 2.92 13.24
N THR A 104 -12.55 2.60 12.14
CA THR A 104 -14.01 2.40 12.15
C THR A 104 -14.44 0.98 12.47
N GLU A 105 -13.58 0.00 12.22
CA GLU A 105 -13.95 -1.42 12.39
C GLU A 105 -13.13 -2.12 13.47
N TYR A 106 -11.82 -1.82 13.55
CA TYR A 106 -10.92 -2.59 14.39
C TYR A 106 -10.62 -1.94 15.75
N GLY A 107 -11.15 -0.75 15.98
CA GLY A 107 -11.06 -0.10 17.30
C GLY A 107 -9.65 0.38 17.67
N PHE A 108 -8.83 0.76 16.69
CA PHE A 108 -7.45 1.17 16.96
C PHE A 108 -7.27 2.65 17.22
N SER A 109 -8.35 3.44 17.21
CA SER A 109 -8.23 4.85 17.54
C SER A 109 -8.20 5.05 19.05
N PRO A 110 -7.21 5.77 19.60
CA PRO A 110 -7.21 6.07 21.03
C PRO A 110 -8.32 7.05 21.42
N ILE A 111 -8.87 7.80 20.47
CA ILE A 111 -9.93 8.77 20.72
C ILE A 111 -11.31 8.12 20.59
N LEU A 112 -11.54 7.39 19.49
CA LEU A 112 -12.85 6.79 19.22
C LEU A 112 -13.06 5.46 19.91
N GLY A 113 -11.98 4.79 20.32
CA GLY A 113 -12.06 3.58 21.12
C GLY A 113 -12.48 2.35 20.35
N ARG A 114 -13.04 1.41 21.07
CA ARG A 114 -13.30 0.05 20.60
C ARG A 114 -14.72 -0.14 20.12
N MET A 115 -15.24 0.83 19.38
CA MET A 115 -16.60 0.79 18.83
C MET A 115 -16.52 0.74 17.31
N ALA A 116 -17.44 0.02 16.70
CA ALA A 116 -17.55 -0.02 15.25
C ALA A 116 -18.39 1.18 14.78
N TYR A 117 -17.85 1.89 13.80
CA TYR A 117 -18.52 3.05 13.21
C TYR A 117 -18.96 2.77 11.76
N SER A 118 -18.68 1.58 11.27
CA SER A 118 -19.23 1.09 10.02
C SER A 118 -19.46 -0.40 10.16
N THR A 119 -20.37 -0.95 9.33
CA THR A 119 -20.63 -2.38 9.36
C THR A 119 -19.92 -3.03 8.18
N PRO A 120 -19.52 -4.31 8.30
CA PRO A 120 -18.86 -5.01 7.19
C PRO A 120 -19.71 -5.05 5.92
N ASN A 121 -21.03 -4.95 6.04
CA ASN A 121 -21.96 -5.02 4.91
C ASN A 121 -22.49 -3.65 4.50
N ALA A 122 -21.92 -2.56 5.01
CA ALA A 122 -22.41 -1.22 4.70
C ALA A 122 -22.45 -0.95 3.21
N ASP A 123 -21.43 -1.38 2.49
CA ASP A 123 -21.32 -1.16 1.06
C ASP A 123 -22.40 -1.88 0.26
N MET A 124 -22.94 -2.98 0.77
CA MET A 124 -24.02 -3.70 0.11
C MET A 124 -25.31 -2.89 0.05
N PHE A 125 -25.47 -1.99 1.02
CA PHE A 125 -26.65 -1.15 1.10
C PHE A 125 -26.43 0.24 0.49
N HIS A 126 -25.19 0.56 0.17
CA HIS A 126 -24.82 1.85 -0.39
C HIS A 126 -24.39 1.77 -1.84
N THR A 127 -24.46 0.60 -2.45
CA THR A 127 -24.17 0.46 -3.87
C THR A 127 -25.13 1.29 -4.69
N PRO A 128 -24.59 2.05 -5.61
CA PRO A 128 -25.43 2.85 -6.51
C PRO A 128 -26.23 1.95 -7.43
#